data_15818367dfa7a70732ed00716a806bfe
#
_entry.id   15818367dfa7a70732ed00716a806bfe
#
_cell.length_a   1.000
_cell.length_b   1.000
_cell.length_c   1.000
_cell.angle_alpha   90.00
_cell.angle_beta   90.00
_cell.angle_gamma   90.00
#
_symmetry.space_group_name_H-M   'P 1'
#
loop_
_entity.id
_entity.type
_entity.pdbx_description
1 polymer ?
#
loop_
_entity_poly.entity_id
_entity_poly.type
_entity_poly.pdbx_seq_one_letter_code
_entity_poly.pdbx_strand_id
1 'polypeptide(L)'
;MFDANLLLRSDATDLAASETSLTGVDMGVDMVSQTYQVHVPEAGGTTPTLAVKIQESDDNSTWRDFLVFPSITVVGEYFMTGQSDARYRRAHLTLGGTTPDFGAVAVGPVPAGRHNKF
;
A
#
# COMPACT_ATOMS: atom_id res chain seq x y z
N MET A 1 5.67 -6.98 -11.18
CA MET A 1 5.29 -7.72 -9.98
C MET A 1 3.89 -7.38 -9.50
N PHE A 2 3.55 -6.12 -9.40
CA PHE A 2 2.18 -5.74 -9.02
C PHE A 2 1.18 -6.13 -10.09
N ASP A 3 -0.05 -6.40 -9.64
CA ASP A 3 -1.18 -6.49 -10.55
C ASP A 3 -1.58 -5.07 -10.92
N ALA A 4 -1.26 -4.66 -12.14
CA ALA A 4 -1.43 -3.27 -12.57
C ALA A 4 -2.90 -2.80 -12.54
N ASN A 5 -3.85 -3.72 -12.63
CA ASN A 5 -5.27 -3.38 -12.61
C ASN A 5 -5.78 -3.13 -11.20
N LEU A 6 -5.02 -3.53 -10.18
CA LEU A 6 -5.45 -3.46 -8.79
C LEU A 6 -4.49 -2.65 -7.92
N LEU A 7 -3.66 -1.81 -8.52
CA LEU A 7 -2.75 -0.97 -7.74
C LEU A 7 -3.54 0.00 -6.86
N LEU A 8 -3.18 0.06 -5.60
CA LEU A 8 -3.76 1.02 -4.67
C LEU A 8 -3.09 2.38 -4.77
N ARG A 9 -1.80 2.38 -5.11
CA ARG A 9 -1.05 3.59 -5.44
C ARG A 9 0.00 3.23 -6.48
N SER A 10 -0.04 3.89 -7.62
CA SER A 10 0.94 3.63 -8.68
C SER A 10 2.23 4.41 -8.43
N ASP A 11 3.29 4.04 -9.13
CA ASP A 11 4.57 4.73 -9.06
C ASP A 11 4.67 5.86 -10.09
N ALA A 12 3.55 6.36 -10.57
CA ALA A 12 3.54 7.41 -11.58
C ALA A 12 3.94 8.77 -11.03
N THR A 13 3.77 9.00 -9.72
CA THR A 13 4.10 10.28 -9.09
C THR A 13 4.81 10.07 -7.78
N ASP A 14 5.68 11.03 -7.43
CA ASP A 14 6.35 11.01 -6.14
C ASP A 14 5.35 11.22 -5.01
N LEU A 15 5.63 10.60 -3.87
CA LEU A 15 4.85 10.80 -2.67
C LEU A 15 5.34 12.07 -1.98
N ALA A 16 4.72 13.19 -2.31
CA ALA A 16 5.17 14.51 -1.84
C ALA A 16 4.49 14.93 -0.54
N ALA A 17 3.37 14.32 -0.19
CA ALA A 17 2.62 14.63 1.02
C ALA A 17 1.85 13.40 1.45
N SER A 18 1.36 13.41 2.69
CA SER A 18 0.53 12.29 3.16
C SER A 18 -0.71 12.13 2.29
N GLU A 19 -1.09 10.89 2.03
CA GLU A 19 -2.25 10.55 1.20
C GLU A 19 -3.17 9.67 2.01
N THR A 20 -4.21 10.25 2.55
CA THR A 20 -5.09 9.57 3.52
C THR A 20 -6.51 9.35 3.00
N SER A 21 -6.79 9.74 1.76
CA SER A 21 -8.13 9.58 1.19
C SER A 21 -8.07 9.21 -0.29
N LEU A 22 -7.17 8.30 -0.63
CA LEU A 22 -7.07 7.78 -1.98
C LEU A 22 -8.36 7.06 -2.37
N THR A 23 -8.63 7.01 -3.67
CA THR A 23 -9.81 6.33 -4.19
C THR A 23 -9.70 4.83 -3.92
N GLY A 24 -10.79 4.25 -3.45
CA GLY A 24 -10.86 2.81 -3.23
C GLY A 24 -10.82 2.03 -4.53
N VAL A 25 -10.21 0.86 -4.48
CA VAL A 25 -10.12 -0.05 -5.62
C VAL A 25 -11.02 -1.25 -5.34
N ASP A 26 -11.84 -1.59 -6.32
CA ASP A 26 -12.76 -2.74 -6.22
C ASP A 26 -11.98 -4.02 -6.47
N MET A 27 -11.82 -4.82 -5.43
CA MET A 27 -11.10 -6.09 -5.50
C MET A 27 -12.02 -7.27 -5.78
N GLY A 28 -13.32 -7.04 -5.86
CA GLY A 28 -14.29 -8.12 -6.00
C GLY A 28 -14.64 -8.75 -4.66
N VAL A 29 -15.57 -9.69 -4.69
CA VAL A 29 -16.12 -10.25 -3.45
C VAL A 29 -15.49 -11.57 -3.05
N ASP A 30 -14.68 -12.17 -3.90
CA ASP A 30 -14.10 -13.49 -3.65
C ASP A 30 -12.65 -13.42 -3.19
N MET A 31 -12.20 -12.26 -2.79
CA MET A 31 -10.81 -12.07 -2.36
C MET A 31 -10.63 -12.61 -0.95
N VAL A 32 -10.12 -13.81 -0.83
CA VAL A 32 -9.98 -14.50 0.46
C VAL A 32 -8.66 -14.18 1.12
N SER A 33 -7.56 -14.35 0.37
CA SER A 33 -6.21 -14.14 0.89
C SER A 33 -5.39 -13.41 -0.14
N GLN A 34 -4.67 -12.38 0.27
CA GLN A 34 -3.93 -11.55 -0.66
C GLN A 34 -2.67 -11.02 0.00
N THR A 35 -1.56 -11.08 -0.73
CA THR A 35 -0.31 -10.46 -0.31
C THR A 35 -0.21 -9.08 -0.93
N TYR A 36 0.11 -8.08 -0.12
CA TYR A 36 0.28 -6.71 -0.57
C TYR A 36 1.74 -6.29 -0.44
N GLN A 37 2.19 -5.49 -1.38
CA GLN A 37 3.56 -5.02 -1.42
C GLN A 37 3.58 -3.50 -1.38
N VAL A 38 4.54 -2.96 -0.62
CA VAL A 38 4.89 -1.54 -0.65
C VAL A 38 6.30 -1.45 -1.22
N HIS A 39 6.44 -0.76 -2.33
CA HIS A 39 7.74 -0.54 -2.96
C HIS A 39 8.21 0.88 -2.68
N VAL A 40 9.36 1.02 -2.01
CA VAL A 40 9.91 2.31 -1.60
C VAL A 40 11.25 2.50 -2.30
N PRO A 41 11.30 3.36 -3.33
CA PRO A 41 12.53 3.55 -4.11
C PRO A 41 13.55 4.47 -3.47
N GLU A 42 13.13 5.36 -2.57
CA GLU A 42 14.01 6.33 -1.91
C GLU A 42 13.65 6.49 -0.46
N ALA A 43 14.59 6.98 0.33
CA ALA A 43 14.32 7.34 1.72
C ALA A 43 15.24 8.52 2.09
N GLY A 44 14.82 9.72 1.72
CA GLY A 44 15.57 10.93 1.93
C GLY A 44 14.94 11.86 2.95
N GLY A 45 15.68 12.86 3.37
CA GLY A 45 15.23 13.81 4.36
C GLY A 45 15.89 13.56 5.71
N THR A 46 15.45 14.29 6.73
CA THR A 46 15.95 14.14 8.09
C THR A 46 15.00 13.29 8.91
N THR A 47 15.47 12.14 9.38
CA THR A 47 14.68 11.16 10.12
C THR A 47 13.33 10.88 9.44
N PRO A 48 13.35 10.51 8.16
CA PRO A 48 12.10 10.29 7.45
C PRO A 48 11.39 9.04 7.94
N THR A 49 10.06 9.12 8.04
CA THR A 49 9.22 7.96 8.37
C THR A 49 8.06 7.90 7.41
N LEU A 50 7.69 6.69 7.04
CA LEU A 50 6.53 6.44 6.19
C LEU A 50 5.66 5.39 6.88
N ALA A 51 4.44 5.77 7.19
CA ALA A 51 3.47 4.85 7.76
C ALA A 51 2.49 4.48 6.65
N VAL A 52 2.47 3.21 6.28
CA VAL A 52 1.57 2.69 5.24
C VAL A 52 0.63 1.70 5.88
N LYS A 53 -0.64 1.85 5.59
CA LYS A 53 -1.62 0.84 5.95
C LYS A 53 -2.59 0.68 4.80
N ILE A 54 -3.23 -0.47 4.75
CA ILE A 54 -4.25 -0.77 3.77
C ILE A 54 -5.56 -0.81 4.51
N GLN A 55 -6.52 -0.04 4.02
CA GLN A 55 -7.86 0.01 4.59
C GLN A 55 -8.81 -0.75 3.69
N GLU A 56 -9.87 -1.25 4.27
CA GLU A 56 -10.88 -2.00 3.55
C GLU A 56 -12.27 -1.42 3.80
N SER A 57 -13.18 -1.71 2.88
CA SER A 57 -14.55 -1.25 3.01
C SER A 57 -15.48 -2.20 2.26
N ASP A 58 -16.70 -2.34 2.78
CA ASP A 58 -17.74 -3.10 2.09
C ASP A 58 -18.52 -2.24 1.09
N ASP A 59 -18.53 -0.92 1.30
CA ASP A 59 -19.37 0.00 0.53
C ASP A 59 -18.61 1.14 -0.13
N ASN A 60 -17.28 1.13 -0.05
CA ASN A 60 -16.41 2.18 -0.58
C ASN A 60 -16.68 3.54 0.07
N SER A 61 -17.18 3.54 1.27
CA SER A 61 -17.54 4.77 1.99
C SER A 61 -17.06 4.75 3.43
N THR A 62 -17.31 3.65 4.13
CA THR A 62 -16.87 3.48 5.51
C THR A 62 -15.64 2.59 5.53
N TRP A 63 -14.53 3.12 6.03
CA TRP A 63 -13.23 2.46 5.96
C TRP A 63 -12.74 2.03 7.32
N ARG A 64 -12.04 0.89 7.36
CA ARG A 64 -11.39 0.38 8.56
C ARG A 64 -10.01 -0.15 8.19
N ASP A 65 -9.11 -0.22 9.17
CA ASP A 65 -7.76 -0.73 8.92
C ASP A 65 -7.81 -2.23 8.67
N PHE A 66 -7.08 -2.66 7.67
CA PHE A 66 -6.97 -4.07 7.30
C PHE A 66 -5.55 -4.59 7.55
N LEU A 67 -4.54 -3.96 6.94
CA LEU A 67 -3.15 -4.29 7.17
C LEU A 67 -2.40 -3.03 7.56
N VAL A 68 -1.57 -3.12 8.59
CA VAL A 68 -0.75 -2.00 9.04
C VAL A 68 0.71 -2.42 8.93
N PHE A 69 1.45 -1.78 8.05
CA PHE A 69 2.87 -2.08 7.88
C PHE A 69 3.67 -1.43 9.01
N PRO A 70 4.80 -2.03 9.41
CA PRO A 70 5.71 -1.36 10.34
C PRO A 70 6.20 -0.04 9.74
N SER A 71 6.63 0.88 10.60
CA SER A 71 7.16 2.17 10.16
C SER A 71 8.34 1.95 9.21
N ILE A 72 8.29 2.59 8.05
CA ILE A 72 9.29 2.42 6.99
C ILE A 72 10.24 3.61 7.05
N THR A 73 11.54 3.34 7.13
CA THR A 73 12.56 4.38 7.22
C THR A 73 13.66 4.20 6.18
N VAL A 74 13.64 3.10 5.42
CA VAL A 74 14.68 2.80 4.42
C VAL A 74 14.04 2.30 3.15
N VAL A 75 14.80 2.37 2.05
CA VAL A 75 14.37 1.83 0.77
C VAL A 75 14.17 0.33 0.87
N GLY A 76 13.29 -0.18 0.04
CA GLY A 76 13.07 -1.61 -0.03
C GLY A 76 11.66 -1.96 -0.44
N GLU A 77 11.36 -3.23 -0.27
CA GLU A 77 10.06 -3.78 -0.57
C GLU A 77 9.53 -4.47 0.66
N TYR A 78 8.30 -4.17 1.01
CA TYR A 78 7.68 -4.65 2.25
C TYR A 78 6.40 -5.39 1.88
N PHE A 79 6.20 -6.54 2.50
CA PHE A 79 5.09 -7.43 2.16
C PHE A 79 4.29 -7.77 3.40
N MET A 80 2.97 -7.83 3.25
CA MET A 80 2.07 -8.36 4.28
C MET A 80 0.96 -9.12 3.60
N THR A 81 0.54 -10.22 4.22
CA THR A 81 -0.56 -11.03 3.73
C THR A 81 -1.73 -10.90 4.68
N GLY A 82 -2.91 -10.68 4.14
CA GLY A 82 -4.13 -10.62 4.91
C GLY A 82 -5.26 -11.33 4.22
N GLN A 83 -6.34 -11.55 4.95
CA GLN A 83 -7.48 -12.30 4.47
C GLN A 83 -8.74 -11.55 4.83
N SER A 84 -9.56 -11.25 3.84
CA SER A 84 -10.81 -10.53 4.05
C SER A 84 -11.68 -10.68 2.82
N ASP A 85 -12.99 -10.62 3.02
CA ASP A 85 -13.96 -10.63 1.93
C ASP A 85 -14.56 -9.24 1.67
N ALA A 86 -14.02 -8.21 2.27
CA ALA A 86 -14.43 -6.85 1.96
C ALA A 86 -14.06 -6.51 0.52
N ARG A 87 -14.94 -5.80 -0.15
CA ARG A 87 -14.81 -5.60 -1.59
C ARG A 87 -13.80 -4.54 -1.99
N TYR A 88 -13.63 -3.50 -1.19
CA TYR A 88 -12.81 -2.36 -1.57
C TYR A 88 -11.58 -2.25 -0.69
N ARG A 89 -10.49 -1.79 -1.28
CA ARG A 89 -9.21 -1.55 -0.60
C ARG A 89 -8.67 -0.19 -1.01
N ARG A 90 -7.98 0.47 -0.10
CA ARG A 90 -7.22 1.67 -0.44
C ARG A 90 -5.95 1.73 0.40
N ALA A 91 -4.94 2.41 -0.13
CA ALA A 91 -3.74 2.69 0.62
C ALA A 91 -3.93 3.95 1.46
N HIS A 92 -3.27 4.00 2.60
CA HIS A 92 -3.28 5.16 3.49
C HIS A 92 -1.84 5.41 3.88
N LEU A 93 -1.29 6.55 3.47
CA LEU A 93 0.12 6.84 3.63
C LEU A 93 0.30 8.13 4.42
N THR A 94 1.13 8.07 5.46
CA THR A 94 1.42 9.22 6.30
C THR A 94 2.92 9.43 6.36
N LEU A 95 3.36 10.63 6.02
CA LEU A 95 4.76 11.00 6.07
C LEU A 95 5.10 11.67 7.39
N GLY A 96 6.30 11.39 7.91
CA GLY A 96 6.83 12.05 9.10
C GLY A 96 8.29 12.40 8.88
N GLY A 97 8.84 13.20 9.81
CA GLY A 97 10.20 13.68 9.71
C GLY A 97 10.27 15.04 9.05
N THR A 98 11.50 15.50 8.78
CA THR A 98 11.73 16.80 8.16
C THR A 98 12.02 16.60 6.68
N THR A 99 11.22 17.24 5.81
CA THR A 99 11.33 17.13 4.36
C THR A 99 11.48 15.67 3.90
N PRO A 100 10.56 14.77 4.27
CA PRO A 100 10.70 13.38 3.90
C PRO A 100 10.52 13.20 2.39
N ASP A 101 11.34 12.33 1.80
CA ASP A 101 11.27 12.06 0.37
C ASP A 101 11.45 10.56 0.16
N PHE A 102 10.35 9.86 -0.11
CA PHE A 102 10.36 8.44 -0.37
C PHE A 102 10.21 8.11 -1.85
N GLY A 103 10.14 9.15 -2.70
CA GLY A 103 10.03 8.95 -4.13
C GLY A 103 8.68 8.43 -4.56
N ALA A 104 8.67 7.68 -5.64
CA ALA A 104 7.45 7.16 -6.25
C ALA A 104 7.05 5.84 -5.59
N VAL A 105 6.46 5.92 -4.40
CA VAL A 105 6.05 4.75 -3.63
C VAL A 105 4.86 4.06 -4.29
N ALA A 106 4.97 2.77 -4.53
CA ALA A 106 3.88 1.97 -5.10
C ALA A 106 3.32 1.02 -4.05
N VAL A 107 2.01 0.88 -4.02
CA VAL A 107 1.31 0.00 -3.08
C VAL A 107 0.27 -0.80 -3.86
N GLY A 108 0.28 -2.10 -3.70
CA GLY A 108 -0.73 -2.91 -4.36
C GLY A 108 -0.59 -4.38 -4.08
N PRO A 109 -1.55 -5.17 -4.54
CA PRO A 109 -1.48 -6.61 -4.38
C PRO A 109 -0.49 -7.21 -5.36
N VAL A 110 0.13 -8.31 -4.95
CA VAL A 110 0.94 -9.13 -5.84
C VAL A 110 0.19 -10.43 -6.08
N PRO A 111 0.33 -11.04 -7.27
CA PRO A 111 -0.38 -12.27 -7.56
C PRO A 111 0.03 -13.37 -6.58
N ALA A 112 -0.95 -13.90 -5.84
CA ALA A 112 -0.71 -14.97 -4.89
C ALA A 112 -0.18 -16.20 -5.61
N GLY A 113 0.83 -16.84 -5.03
CA GLY A 113 1.41 -18.05 -5.60
C GLY A 113 2.42 -17.81 -6.70
N ARG A 114 2.47 -16.63 -7.25
CA ARG A 114 3.42 -16.33 -8.31
C ARG A 114 4.84 -16.31 -7.82
N HIS A 115 5.06 -15.61 -6.75
CA HIS A 115 6.39 -15.47 -6.17
C HIS A 115 6.89 -16.76 -5.55
N ASN A 116 6.06 -17.77 -5.47
CA ASN A 116 6.42 -19.08 -4.96
C ASN A 116 6.82 -20.07 -6.04
N LYS A 117 6.82 -19.63 -7.27
CA LYS A 117 6.96 -20.55 -8.39
C LYS A 117 8.38 -20.79 -8.80
N PHE A 118 9.26 -20.27 -8.12
CA PHE A 118 10.64 -20.36 -8.58
C PHE A 118 11.57 -20.75 -7.56
#